data_17815f8aba50da95280bcd60a3fe7c11
#
_entry.id   17815f8aba50da95280bcd60a3fe7c11
#
_cell.length_a   1.000
_cell.length_b   1.000
_cell.length_c   1.000
_cell.angle_alpha   90.00
_cell.angle_beta   90.00
_cell.angle_gamma   90.00
#
_symmetry.space_group_name_H-M   'P 1'
#
loop_
_entity.id
_entity.type
_entity.pdbx_description
1 polymer ?
#
loop_
_entity_poly.entity_id
_entity_poly.type
_entity_poly.pdbx_seq_one_letter_code
_entity_poly.pdbx_strand_id
1 'polypeptide(L)'
;MRDFPVFDTETGVSSLILKEVPYRKTAYIHIRDVEPGGLEPHLRECVGFCRAVGAERIFAAGHEALTDYPLYTAVVEMTGSPSFEEGEPANLFPVTEQTVSRWRELYNQRMAGVDNAGTLEARQEPEILSGGTYFVHDGGELLGIGWLEEGLLRAMASVKPGAGERVMRTLLSACSGETLRLEVASTNEKALRLYERLGFFPTREIIRWYQVG
;
A
#
# COMPACT_ATOMS: atom_id res chain seq x y z
N MET A 1 9.79 10.77 15.10
CA MET A 1 10.45 11.51 13.99
C MET A 1 9.55 11.37 12.78
N ARG A 2 9.16 12.46 12.12
CA ARG A 2 8.29 12.37 10.93
C ARG A 2 9.07 11.67 9.81
N ASP A 3 8.52 10.58 9.27
CA ASP A 3 9.15 9.78 8.21
C ASP A 3 9.17 10.48 6.83
N PHE A 4 8.75 11.73 6.77
CA PHE A 4 8.62 12.54 5.57
C PHE A 4 9.35 13.88 5.74
N PRO A 5 10.67 13.94 5.50
CA PRO A 5 11.37 15.20 5.52
C PRO A 5 10.77 16.17 4.48
N VAL A 6 10.64 17.43 4.89
CA VAL A 6 10.30 18.51 3.98
C VAL A 6 11.59 18.95 3.31
N PHE A 7 11.56 19.01 2.00
CA PHE A 7 12.64 19.50 1.15
C PHE A 7 12.23 20.81 0.52
N ASP A 8 12.97 21.85 0.80
CA ASP A 8 12.71 23.22 0.39
C ASP A 8 13.83 23.66 -0.56
N THR A 9 13.44 24.24 -1.69
CA THR A 9 14.32 24.83 -2.69
C THR A 9 13.91 26.28 -2.97
N GLU A 10 14.67 26.99 -3.77
CA GLU A 10 14.30 28.36 -4.16
C GLU A 10 12.96 28.43 -4.91
N THR A 11 12.54 27.33 -5.55
CA THR A 11 11.38 27.30 -6.46
C THR A 11 10.22 26.44 -5.99
N GLY A 12 10.34 25.74 -4.84
CA GLY A 12 9.23 24.90 -4.37
C GLY A 12 9.52 24.10 -3.10
N VAL A 13 8.48 23.47 -2.60
CA VAL A 13 8.47 22.67 -1.37
C VAL A 13 7.88 21.28 -1.64
N SER A 14 8.58 20.25 -1.22
CA SER A 14 8.14 18.85 -1.33
C SER A 14 8.28 18.08 -0.02
N SER A 15 7.49 17.03 0.13
CA SER A 15 7.77 15.96 1.09
C SER A 15 8.52 14.84 0.38
N LEU A 16 9.62 14.40 0.94
CA LEU A 16 10.36 13.26 0.43
C LEU A 16 10.04 12.00 1.24
N ILE A 17 9.63 10.95 0.57
CA ILE A 17 9.34 9.65 1.17
C ILE A 17 10.53 8.74 0.86
N LEU A 18 11.43 8.60 1.81
CA LEU A 18 12.71 7.90 1.65
C LEU A 18 12.72 6.53 2.32
N LYS A 19 11.66 6.18 3.02
CA LYS A 19 11.54 4.93 3.80
C LYS A 19 11.84 3.68 2.97
N GLU A 20 11.46 3.69 1.69
CA GLU A 20 11.65 2.52 0.82
C GLU A 20 13.04 2.46 0.14
N VAL A 21 13.88 3.48 0.32
CA VAL A 21 15.24 3.48 -0.27
C VAL A 21 16.10 2.31 0.23
N PRO A 22 16.17 1.98 1.54
CA PRO A 22 16.96 0.85 2.02
C PRO A 22 16.48 -0.52 1.49
N TYR A 23 15.19 -0.66 1.23
CA TYR A 23 14.55 -1.94 0.90
C TYR A 23 14.37 -2.16 -0.60
N ARG A 24 13.95 -1.11 -1.31
CA ARG A 24 13.51 -1.19 -2.72
C ARG A 24 14.26 -0.23 -3.64
N LYS A 25 15.22 0.54 -3.10
CA LYS A 25 15.91 1.61 -3.84
C LYS A 25 14.95 2.62 -4.47
N THR A 26 13.83 2.86 -3.81
CA THR A 26 12.74 3.70 -4.34
C THR A 26 12.48 4.88 -3.42
N ALA A 27 12.36 6.06 -4.00
CA ALA A 27 11.95 7.28 -3.32
C ALA A 27 10.70 7.87 -3.99
N TYR A 28 9.91 8.60 -3.20
CA TYR A 28 8.74 9.32 -3.69
C TYR A 28 8.83 10.78 -3.27
N ILE A 29 8.48 11.66 -4.19
CA ILE A 29 8.45 13.12 -4.03
C ILE A 29 6.98 13.55 -4.09
N HIS A 30 6.46 14.07 -2.99
CA HIS A 30 5.13 14.68 -2.99
C HIS A 30 5.27 16.20 -3.02
N ILE A 31 5.03 16.81 -4.16
CA ILE A 31 5.09 18.25 -4.36
C ILE A 31 3.95 18.89 -3.58
N ARG A 32 4.28 19.84 -2.71
CA ARG A 32 3.31 20.59 -1.90
C ARG A 32 2.97 21.93 -2.51
N ASP A 33 4.01 22.59 -3.01
CA ASP A 33 3.90 23.88 -3.65
C ASP A 33 5.10 24.11 -4.57
N VAL A 34 4.90 24.81 -5.68
CA VAL A 34 5.96 25.18 -6.61
C VAL A 34 5.59 26.48 -7.31
N GLU A 35 6.56 27.38 -7.47
CA GLU A 35 6.37 28.62 -8.18
C GLU A 35 6.08 28.40 -9.67
N PRO A 36 5.37 29.30 -10.33
CA PRO A 36 5.14 29.23 -11.77
C PRO A 36 6.46 29.08 -12.55
N GLY A 37 6.60 27.98 -13.32
CA GLY A 37 7.83 27.67 -14.06
C GLY A 37 8.95 27.05 -13.22
N GLY A 38 8.76 26.85 -11.92
CA GLY A 38 9.75 26.32 -10.98
C GLY A 38 9.81 24.79 -10.90
N LEU A 39 8.88 24.06 -11.55
CA LEU A 39 8.77 22.60 -11.41
C LEU A 39 10.06 21.86 -11.80
N GLU A 40 10.60 22.14 -12.97
CA GLU A 40 11.81 21.45 -13.47
C GLU A 40 13.05 21.67 -12.60
N PRO A 41 13.42 22.91 -12.19
CA PRO A 41 14.53 23.11 -11.27
C PRO A 41 14.28 22.45 -9.91
N HIS A 42 13.06 22.55 -9.35
CA HIS A 42 12.70 21.91 -8.09
C HIS A 42 12.83 20.38 -8.15
N LEU A 43 12.27 19.75 -9.18
CA LEU A 43 12.38 18.28 -9.38
C LEU A 43 13.83 17.84 -9.54
N ARG A 44 14.65 18.60 -10.27
CA ARG A 44 16.08 18.27 -10.46
C ARG A 44 16.81 18.20 -9.12
N GLU A 45 16.57 19.12 -8.21
CA GLU A 45 17.17 19.12 -6.87
C GLU A 45 16.64 17.99 -6.02
N CYS A 46 15.32 17.76 -6.00
CA CYS A 46 14.69 16.64 -5.28
C CYS A 46 15.23 15.28 -5.76
N VAL A 47 15.29 15.08 -7.08
CA VAL A 47 15.82 13.85 -7.70
C VAL A 47 17.31 13.69 -7.36
N GLY A 48 18.10 14.76 -7.43
CA GLY A 48 19.51 14.75 -7.05
C GLY A 48 19.71 14.30 -5.60
N PHE A 49 18.92 14.83 -4.68
CA PHE A 49 18.94 14.42 -3.29
C PHE A 49 18.54 12.96 -3.10
N CYS A 50 17.44 12.51 -3.72
CA CYS A 50 16.97 11.12 -3.64
C CYS A 50 18.04 10.14 -4.15
N ARG A 51 18.76 10.48 -5.22
CA ARG A 51 19.89 9.68 -5.73
C ARG A 51 21.07 9.66 -4.77
N ALA A 52 21.42 10.81 -4.18
CA ALA A 52 22.51 10.91 -3.21
C ALA A 52 22.28 10.01 -1.97
N VAL A 53 21.02 9.80 -1.56
CA VAL A 53 20.68 8.87 -0.46
C VAL A 53 20.44 7.43 -0.92
N GLY A 54 20.69 7.11 -2.20
CA GLY A 54 20.73 5.74 -2.73
C GLY A 54 19.44 5.27 -3.44
N ALA A 55 18.53 6.17 -3.81
CA ALA A 55 17.40 5.81 -4.63
C ALA A 55 17.81 5.58 -6.09
N GLU A 56 17.29 4.50 -6.69
CA GLU A 56 17.47 4.16 -8.10
C GLU A 56 16.21 4.44 -8.93
N ARG A 57 15.04 4.38 -8.29
CA ARG A 57 13.75 4.73 -8.89
C ARG A 57 13.12 5.86 -8.11
N ILE A 58 12.69 6.90 -8.80
CA ILE A 58 12.14 8.09 -8.17
C ILE A 58 10.83 8.47 -8.86
N PHE A 59 9.79 8.63 -8.05
CA PHE A 59 8.46 8.97 -8.51
C PHE A 59 7.99 10.26 -7.86
N ALA A 60 7.21 11.05 -8.60
CA ALA A 60 6.64 12.30 -8.10
C ALA A 60 5.12 12.34 -8.25
N ALA A 61 4.48 13.10 -7.36
CA ALA A 61 3.05 13.39 -7.38
C ALA A 61 2.78 14.81 -6.83
N GLY A 62 1.56 15.31 -7.02
CA GLY A 62 1.09 16.55 -6.39
C GLY A 62 1.14 17.79 -7.28
N HIS A 63 1.45 17.65 -8.56
CA HIS A 63 1.43 18.77 -9.49
C HIS A 63 0.89 18.36 -10.88
N GLU A 64 0.08 19.22 -11.52
CA GLU A 64 -0.59 18.91 -12.79
C GLU A 64 0.38 18.67 -13.96
N ALA A 65 1.45 19.44 -14.05
CA ALA A 65 2.45 19.28 -15.12
C ALA A 65 3.26 17.99 -15.05
N LEU A 66 3.08 17.16 -14.00
CA LEU A 66 3.66 15.83 -13.96
C LEU A 66 3.03 14.88 -14.99
N THR A 67 1.89 15.23 -15.58
CA THR A 67 1.28 14.46 -16.68
C THR A 67 2.15 14.35 -17.93
N ASP A 68 3.16 15.19 -18.06
CA ASP A 68 4.17 15.11 -19.13
C ASP A 68 5.20 13.98 -18.90
N TYR A 69 5.24 13.42 -17.69
CA TYR A 69 6.09 12.29 -17.33
C TYR A 69 5.35 10.95 -17.46
N PRO A 70 6.08 9.83 -17.64
CA PRO A 70 5.45 8.51 -17.67
C PRO A 70 4.69 8.21 -16.37
N LEU A 71 3.40 7.87 -16.49
CA LEU A 71 2.62 7.39 -15.36
C LEU A 71 3.18 6.04 -14.90
N TYR A 72 3.53 5.96 -13.61
CA TYR A 72 3.95 4.71 -12.99
C TYR A 72 2.74 3.94 -12.45
N THR A 73 2.00 4.52 -11.54
CA THR A 73 0.80 3.92 -10.96
C THR A 73 -0.12 4.98 -10.38
N ALA A 74 -1.41 4.68 -10.34
CA ALA A 74 -2.37 5.42 -9.53
C ALA A 74 -2.78 4.56 -8.33
N VAL A 75 -3.04 5.20 -7.18
CA VAL A 75 -3.67 4.53 -6.04
C VAL A 75 -5.14 4.84 -6.07
N VAL A 76 -5.95 3.79 -6.10
CA VAL A 76 -7.40 3.87 -6.19
C VAL A 76 -8.03 3.35 -4.92
N GLU A 77 -8.95 4.11 -4.35
CA GLU A 77 -9.82 3.63 -3.29
C GLU A 77 -10.96 2.84 -3.93
N MET A 78 -11.21 1.65 -3.40
CA MET A 78 -12.38 0.85 -3.75
C MET A 78 -13.26 0.64 -2.52
N THR A 79 -14.56 0.60 -2.73
CA THR A 79 -15.56 0.39 -1.69
C THR A 79 -16.46 -0.78 -2.06
N GLY A 80 -16.86 -1.57 -1.09
CA GLY A 80 -17.76 -2.68 -1.29
C GLY A 80 -18.47 -3.09 0.00
N SER A 81 -19.66 -3.65 -0.15
CA SER A 81 -20.41 -4.28 0.94
C SER A 81 -20.73 -5.71 0.52
N PRO A 82 -19.67 -6.56 0.47
CA PRO A 82 -19.84 -7.91 -0.06
C PRO A 82 -20.77 -8.72 0.84
N SER A 83 -21.83 -9.27 0.25
CA SER A 83 -22.65 -10.31 0.85
C SER A 83 -22.09 -11.68 0.47
N PHE A 84 -21.99 -12.58 1.42
CA PHE A 84 -21.46 -13.92 1.17
C PHE A 84 -22.63 -14.90 1.11
N GLU A 85 -22.90 -15.44 -0.07
CA GLU A 85 -23.93 -16.46 -0.24
C GLU A 85 -23.38 -17.89 -0.29
N GLU A 86 -22.06 -18.12 -0.49
CA GLU A 86 -21.51 -19.47 -0.64
C GLU A 86 -20.10 -19.63 -0.05
N GLY A 87 -19.92 -20.75 0.66
CA GLY A 87 -18.65 -21.29 1.15
C GLY A 87 -18.38 -21.00 2.63
N GLU A 88 -17.97 -22.04 3.36
CA GLU A 88 -17.51 -21.85 4.73
C GLU A 88 -16.22 -21.00 4.74
N PRO A 89 -16.16 -19.94 5.58
CA PRO A 89 -14.94 -19.18 5.76
C PRO A 89 -13.86 -20.08 6.39
N ALA A 90 -12.61 -19.81 6.07
CA ALA A 90 -11.50 -20.40 6.79
C ALA A 90 -11.43 -19.81 8.22
N ASN A 91 -10.42 -20.22 9.00
CA ASN A 91 -10.28 -19.73 10.37
C ASN A 91 -9.38 -18.50 10.42
N LEU A 92 -9.77 -17.52 11.25
CA LEU A 92 -8.97 -16.35 11.59
C LEU A 92 -8.24 -16.56 12.92
N PHE A 93 -6.93 -16.40 12.91
CA PHE A 93 -6.11 -16.41 14.13
C PHE A 93 -5.53 -15.01 14.34
N PRO A 94 -5.89 -14.33 15.42
CA PRO A 94 -5.32 -13.03 15.74
C PRO A 94 -3.79 -13.10 15.88
N VAL A 95 -3.13 -12.05 15.44
CA VAL A 95 -1.70 -11.87 15.66
C VAL A 95 -1.44 -11.57 17.14
N THR A 96 -0.43 -12.22 17.71
CA THR A 96 -0.02 -12.07 19.11
C THR A 96 1.43 -11.58 19.18
N GLU A 97 1.89 -11.18 20.37
CA GLU A 97 3.30 -10.80 20.61
C GLU A 97 4.30 -11.87 20.14
N GLN A 98 3.94 -13.16 20.25
CA GLN A 98 4.79 -14.26 19.82
C GLN A 98 4.82 -14.45 18.31
N THR A 99 3.83 -13.93 17.58
CA THR A 99 3.66 -14.19 16.15
C THR A 99 3.77 -12.93 15.27
N VAL A 100 3.82 -11.74 15.87
CA VAL A 100 3.84 -10.45 15.14
C VAL A 100 5.03 -10.32 14.19
N SER A 101 6.22 -10.71 14.61
CA SER A 101 7.41 -10.66 13.76
C SER A 101 7.24 -11.56 12.53
N ARG A 102 6.66 -12.76 12.71
CA ARG A 102 6.38 -13.67 11.60
C ARG A 102 5.33 -13.12 10.63
N TRP A 103 4.28 -12.48 11.16
CA TRP A 103 3.26 -11.82 10.34
C TRP A 103 3.88 -10.68 9.51
N ARG A 104 4.69 -9.83 10.13
CA ARG A 104 5.41 -8.71 9.48
C ARG A 104 6.35 -9.21 8.37
N GLU A 105 7.10 -10.29 8.60
CA GLU A 105 7.96 -10.90 7.59
C GLU A 105 7.16 -11.39 6.38
N LEU A 106 6.05 -12.09 6.61
CA LEU A 106 5.16 -12.56 5.54
C LEU A 106 4.58 -11.39 4.75
N TYR A 107 4.13 -10.34 5.44
CA TYR A 107 3.67 -9.12 4.79
C TYR A 107 4.75 -8.56 3.88
N ASN A 108 5.95 -8.30 4.39
CA ASN A 108 7.05 -7.73 3.61
C ASN A 108 7.42 -8.60 2.41
N GLN A 109 7.47 -9.92 2.60
CA GLN A 109 7.74 -10.87 1.52
C GLN A 109 6.68 -10.80 0.41
N ARG A 110 5.41 -10.74 0.78
CA ARG A 110 4.30 -10.74 -0.18
C ARG A 110 4.09 -9.38 -0.85
N MET A 111 4.37 -8.31 -0.15
CA MET A 111 4.25 -6.94 -0.65
C MET A 111 5.49 -6.45 -1.39
N ALA A 112 6.59 -7.19 -1.42
CA ALA A 112 7.86 -6.77 -2.05
C ALA A 112 7.71 -6.37 -3.53
N GLY A 113 6.82 -7.02 -4.27
CA GLY A 113 6.54 -6.73 -5.69
C GLY A 113 5.28 -5.92 -5.93
N VAL A 114 4.63 -5.41 -4.90
CA VAL A 114 3.40 -4.62 -5.03
C VAL A 114 3.75 -3.13 -5.01
N ASP A 115 3.36 -2.44 -6.06
CA ASP A 115 3.59 -1.00 -6.17
C ASP A 115 2.83 -0.24 -5.07
N ASN A 116 3.44 0.81 -4.57
CA ASN A 116 2.93 1.63 -3.48
C ASN A 116 2.72 0.89 -2.13
N ALA A 117 3.01 -0.39 -2.02
CA ALA A 117 3.01 -1.06 -0.71
C ALA A 117 4.28 -0.71 0.07
N GLY A 118 4.10 -0.26 1.31
CA GLY A 118 5.22 0.09 2.19
C GLY A 118 5.82 -1.14 2.89
N THR A 119 7.12 -1.07 3.21
CA THR A 119 7.80 -2.06 4.05
C THR A 119 7.49 -1.79 5.52
N LEU A 120 7.12 -2.83 6.27
CA LEU A 120 6.88 -2.76 7.71
C LEU A 120 8.16 -3.04 8.50
N GLU A 121 8.53 -2.11 9.38
CA GLU A 121 9.68 -2.23 10.26
C GLU A 121 9.29 -2.79 11.64
N ALA A 122 10.25 -3.31 12.40
CA ALA A 122 10.00 -3.85 13.74
C ALA A 122 9.36 -2.80 14.68
N ARG A 123 9.68 -1.52 14.54
CA ARG A 123 9.07 -0.43 15.31
C ARG A 123 7.56 -0.26 15.09
N GLN A 124 7.00 -0.87 14.03
CA GLN A 124 5.57 -0.86 13.72
C GLN A 124 4.82 -2.09 14.28
N GLU A 125 5.51 -3.02 14.94
CA GLU A 125 4.87 -4.18 15.56
C GLU A 125 3.79 -3.82 16.59
N PRO A 126 3.93 -2.76 17.41
CA PRO A 126 2.83 -2.32 18.28
C PRO A 126 1.57 -1.89 17.51
N GLU A 127 1.72 -1.26 16.34
CA GLU A 127 0.61 -0.90 15.47
C GLU A 127 -0.07 -2.15 14.89
N ILE A 128 0.72 -3.14 14.45
CA ILE A 128 0.20 -4.43 13.98
C ILE A 128 -0.60 -5.14 15.08
N LEU A 129 -0.13 -5.12 16.32
CA LEU A 129 -0.80 -5.76 17.45
C LEU A 129 -2.08 -5.06 17.89
N SER A 130 -2.17 -3.74 17.72
CA SER A 130 -3.35 -2.95 18.10
C SER A 130 -4.47 -2.99 17.05
N GLY A 131 -4.16 -3.35 15.81
CA GLY A 131 -5.11 -3.47 14.70
C GLY A 131 -5.69 -4.88 14.57
N GLY A 132 -6.74 -5.03 13.78
CA GLY A 132 -7.34 -6.34 13.44
C GLY A 132 -6.47 -7.13 12.48
N THR A 133 -5.33 -7.61 12.94
CA THR A 133 -4.39 -8.40 12.13
C THR A 133 -4.55 -9.89 12.37
N TYR A 134 -4.55 -10.65 11.27
CA TYR A 134 -4.87 -12.07 11.30
C TYR A 134 -3.95 -12.91 10.42
N PHE A 135 -3.75 -14.16 10.82
CA PHE A 135 -3.42 -15.25 9.92
C PHE A 135 -4.72 -15.94 9.50
N VAL A 136 -4.82 -16.29 8.23
CA VAL A 136 -5.94 -17.06 7.68
C VAL A 136 -5.51 -18.48 7.45
N HIS A 137 -6.17 -19.41 8.12
CA HIS A 137 -5.81 -20.83 8.19
C HIS A 137 -6.97 -21.74 7.81
N ASP A 138 -6.67 -22.84 7.12
CA ASP A 138 -7.65 -23.85 6.81
C ASP A 138 -7.02 -25.24 6.79
N GLY A 139 -7.66 -26.22 7.47
CA GLY A 139 -7.19 -27.60 7.50
C GLY A 139 -5.73 -27.78 7.96
N GLY A 140 -5.22 -26.89 8.83
CA GLY A 140 -3.81 -26.91 9.27
C GLY A 140 -2.84 -26.18 8.33
N GLU A 141 -3.31 -25.63 7.22
CA GLU A 141 -2.48 -24.86 6.27
C GLU A 141 -2.70 -23.36 6.41
N LEU A 142 -1.61 -22.59 6.35
CA LEU A 142 -1.66 -21.13 6.26
C LEU A 142 -2.02 -20.70 4.84
N LEU A 143 -3.16 -20.07 4.68
CA LEU A 143 -3.63 -19.56 3.39
C LEU A 143 -3.15 -18.15 3.10
N GLY A 144 -3.10 -17.29 4.13
CA GLY A 144 -2.75 -15.90 3.98
C GLY A 144 -2.73 -15.12 5.27
N ILE A 145 -2.62 -13.81 5.10
CA ILE A 145 -2.64 -12.81 6.17
C ILE A 145 -3.57 -11.67 5.81
N GLY A 146 -4.07 -10.96 6.82
CA GLY A 146 -4.88 -9.77 6.64
C GLY A 146 -4.77 -8.76 7.76
N TRP A 147 -5.10 -7.52 7.45
CA TRP A 147 -5.16 -6.40 8.38
C TRP A 147 -6.45 -5.61 8.13
N LEU A 148 -7.36 -5.68 9.08
CA LEU A 148 -8.63 -4.97 9.07
C LEU A 148 -8.62 -3.89 10.17
N GLU A 149 -9.09 -2.70 9.89
CA GLU A 149 -9.16 -1.61 10.83
C GLU A 149 -10.36 -0.71 10.52
N GLU A 150 -11.36 -0.67 11.42
CA GLU A 150 -12.51 0.23 11.35
C GLU A 150 -13.12 0.44 9.95
N GLY A 151 -13.51 -0.65 9.27
CA GLY A 151 -14.08 -0.59 7.92
C GLY A 151 -13.06 -0.39 6.78
N LEU A 152 -11.75 -0.50 7.08
CA LEU A 152 -10.67 -0.43 6.11
C LEU A 152 -9.91 -1.76 6.06
N LEU A 153 -9.80 -2.35 4.88
CA LEU A 153 -8.86 -3.43 4.63
C LEU A 153 -7.48 -2.82 4.30
N ARG A 154 -6.61 -2.71 5.30
CA ARG A 154 -5.26 -2.13 5.14
C ARG A 154 -4.31 -3.02 4.36
N ALA A 155 -4.44 -4.34 4.53
CA ALA A 155 -3.61 -5.29 3.81
C ALA A 155 -4.28 -6.66 3.69
N MET A 156 -4.03 -7.33 2.58
CA MET A 156 -4.35 -8.72 2.37
C MET A 156 -3.31 -9.37 1.47
N ALA A 157 -2.82 -10.53 1.86
CA ALA A 157 -1.94 -11.32 1.01
C ALA A 157 -2.20 -12.81 1.17
N SER A 158 -2.27 -13.52 0.04
CA SER A 158 -2.28 -14.98 0.04
C SER A 158 -0.85 -15.52 0.09
N VAL A 159 -0.60 -16.52 0.93
CA VAL A 159 0.68 -17.26 0.98
C VAL A 159 0.64 -18.46 0.04
N LYS A 160 -0.53 -19.07 -0.10
CA LYS A 160 -0.76 -20.21 -0.98
C LYS A 160 -1.27 -19.73 -2.34
N PRO A 161 -0.70 -20.21 -3.46
CA PRO A 161 -1.22 -19.89 -4.79
C PRO A 161 -2.72 -20.24 -4.92
N GLY A 162 -3.50 -19.34 -5.50
CA GLY A 162 -4.94 -19.53 -5.69
C GLY A 162 -5.83 -19.25 -4.47
N ALA A 163 -5.27 -19.09 -3.27
CA ALA A 163 -6.05 -18.88 -2.05
C ALA A 163 -6.56 -17.44 -1.84
N GLY A 164 -6.21 -16.50 -2.73
CA GLY A 164 -6.51 -15.08 -2.51
C GLY A 164 -7.97 -14.77 -2.27
N GLU A 165 -8.88 -15.39 -3.03
CA GLU A 165 -10.31 -15.19 -2.87
C GLU A 165 -10.81 -15.75 -1.52
N ARG A 166 -10.37 -16.95 -1.14
CA ARG A 166 -10.72 -17.55 0.15
C ARG A 166 -10.20 -16.74 1.33
N VAL A 167 -8.94 -16.24 1.24
CA VAL A 167 -8.38 -15.32 2.24
C VAL A 167 -9.25 -14.08 2.38
N MET A 168 -9.60 -13.44 1.26
CA MET A 168 -10.40 -12.23 1.27
C MET A 168 -11.79 -12.48 1.86
N ARG A 169 -12.50 -13.51 1.40
CA ARG A 169 -13.82 -13.89 1.95
C ARG A 169 -13.78 -14.13 3.45
N THR A 170 -12.73 -14.80 3.94
CA THR A 170 -12.56 -15.06 5.38
C THR A 170 -12.34 -13.77 6.16
N LEU A 171 -11.53 -12.84 5.65
CA LEU A 171 -11.35 -11.53 6.29
C LEU A 171 -12.66 -10.73 6.32
N LEU A 172 -13.40 -10.77 5.23
CA LEU A 172 -14.67 -10.07 5.12
C LEU A 172 -15.76 -10.64 6.05
N SER A 173 -15.72 -11.95 6.35
CA SER A 173 -16.65 -12.56 7.31
C SER A 173 -16.50 -12.03 8.74
N ALA A 174 -15.32 -11.46 9.06
CA ALA A 174 -15.11 -10.78 10.35
C ALA A 174 -15.74 -9.37 10.42
N CYS A 175 -16.16 -8.84 9.26
CA CYS A 175 -16.76 -7.51 9.14
C CYS A 175 -18.24 -7.69 8.88
N SER A 176 -19.05 -7.82 9.92
CA SER A 176 -20.49 -8.09 9.83
C SER A 176 -21.24 -6.93 9.15
N GLY A 177 -21.47 -7.03 7.84
CA GLY A 177 -22.43 -6.18 7.09
C GLY A 177 -22.00 -4.73 6.86
N GLU A 178 -20.76 -4.37 7.21
CA GLU A 178 -20.26 -3.02 7.04
C GLU A 178 -19.72 -2.79 5.63
N THR A 179 -19.84 -1.56 5.17
CA THR A 179 -19.15 -1.11 3.96
C THR A 179 -17.65 -1.04 4.23
N LEU A 180 -16.89 -1.80 3.47
CA LEU A 180 -15.44 -1.83 3.55
C LEU A 180 -14.80 -0.98 2.47
N ARG A 181 -13.68 -0.36 2.82
CA ARG A 181 -12.80 0.36 1.90
C ARG A 181 -11.46 -0.35 1.81
N LEU A 182 -10.81 -0.21 0.69
CA LEU A 182 -9.42 -0.63 0.49
C LEU A 182 -8.74 0.31 -0.51
N GLU A 183 -7.42 0.32 -0.47
CA GLU A 183 -6.59 1.04 -1.44
C GLU A 183 -5.79 0.05 -2.28
N VAL A 184 -5.71 0.28 -3.58
CA VAL A 184 -4.99 -0.60 -4.50
C VAL A 184 -4.27 0.19 -5.56
N ALA A 185 -3.05 -0.22 -5.88
CA ALA A 185 -2.30 0.33 -7.02
C ALA A 185 -2.95 -0.13 -8.35
N SER A 186 -3.13 0.78 -9.29
CA SER A 186 -3.71 0.49 -10.62
C SER A 186 -2.91 -0.56 -11.42
N THR A 187 -1.64 -0.69 -11.12
CA THR A 187 -0.74 -1.72 -11.68
C THR A 187 -0.95 -3.11 -11.07
N ASN A 188 -1.64 -3.22 -9.94
CA ASN A 188 -1.96 -4.51 -9.31
C ASN A 188 -3.27 -5.10 -9.88
N GLU A 189 -3.25 -5.39 -11.19
CA GLU A 189 -4.42 -5.92 -11.91
C GLU A 189 -5.00 -7.19 -11.29
N LYS A 190 -4.15 -8.03 -10.69
CA LYS A 190 -4.61 -9.27 -10.05
C LYS A 190 -5.49 -8.98 -8.84
N ALA A 191 -5.10 -8.01 -8.02
CA ALA A 191 -5.90 -7.59 -6.85
C ALA A 191 -7.18 -6.87 -7.31
N LEU A 192 -7.09 -5.95 -8.27
CA LEU A 192 -8.25 -5.27 -8.85
C LEU A 192 -9.32 -6.25 -9.31
N ARG A 193 -8.96 -7.23 -10.15
CA ARG A 193 -9.88 -8.26 -10.63
C ARG A 193 -10.48 -9.11 -9.49
N LEU A 194 -9.72 -9.36 -8.43
CA LEU A 194 -10.24 -10.07 -7.26
C LEU A 194 -11.28 -9.23 -6.52
N TYR A 195 -10.96 -7.97 -6.26
CA TYR A 195 -11.86 -7.06 -5.54
C TYR A 195 -13.15 -6.79 -6.33
N GLU A 196 -13.07 -6.57 -7.63
CA GLU A 196 -14.24 -6.40 -8.52
C GLU A 196 -15.16 -7.63 -8.48
N ARG A 197 -14.60 -8.86 -8.57
CA ARG A 197 -15.40 -10.09 -8.45
C ARG A 197 -16.09 -10.23 -7.10
N LEU A 198 -15.53 -9.65 -6.06
CA LEU A 198 -16.08 -9.66 -4.71
C LEU A 198 -17.03 -8.47 -4.43
N GLY A 199 -17.39 -7.70 -5.46
CA GLY A 199 -18.36 -6.62 -5.36
C GLY A 199 -17.78 -5.29 -4.87
N PHE A 200 -16.47 -5.12 -4.90
CA PHE A 200 -15.85 -3.81 -4.72
C PHE A 200 -15.82 -3.04 -6.04
N PHE A 201 -16.00 -1.75 -5.96
CA PHE A 201 -15.93 -0.84 -7.10
C PHE A 201 -15.07 0.39 -6.78
N PRO A 202 -14.35 0.95 -7.75
CA PRO A 202 -13.55 2.15 -7.54
C PRO A 202 -14.45 3.34 -7.22
N THR A 203 -14.08 4.08 -6.18
CA THR A 203 -14.81 5.27 -5.71
C THR A 203 -14.04 6.54 -5.91
N ARG A 204 -12.73 6.48 -5.75
CA ARG A 204 -11.88 7.66 -5.81
C ARG A 204 -10.45 7.29 -6.20
N GLU A 205 -9.83 8.13 -7.01
CA GLU A 205 -8.38 8.12 -7.17
C GLU A 205 -7.75 8.99 -6.06
N ILE A 206 -6.78 8.41 -5.34
CA ILE A 206 -6.14 9.08 -4.20
C ILE A 206 -4.92 9.86 -4.66
N ILE A 207 -4.07 9.24 -5.50
CA ILE A 207 -2.82 9.85 -5.95
C ILE A 207 -2.32 9.16 -7.22
N ARG A 208 -1.65 9.93 -8.08
CA ARG A 208 -0.88 9.43 -9.23
C ARG A 208 0.60 9.63 -9.02
N TRP A 209 1.36 8.60 -9.27
CA TRP A 209 2.81 8.63 -9.24
C TRP A 209 3.37 8.59 -10.65
N TYR A 210 4.23 9.54 -10.98
CA TYR A 210 4.90 9.67 -12.26
C TYR A 210 6.39 9.41 -12.11
N GLN A 211 7.01 8.72 -13.06
CA GLN A 211 8.43 8.43 -13.00
C GLN A 211 9.23 9.67 -13.41
N VAL A 212 10.09 10.16 -12.51
CA VAL A 212 10.92 11.37 -12.70
C VAL A 212 12.42 11.09 -12.58
N GLY A 213 12.80 9.85 -12.22
CA GLY A 213 14.20 9.48 -12.07
C GLY A 213 14.48 7.99 -11.89
#